data_66e1e78eb22ecf0a83a0eb4b53ff368a
#
_entry.id   66e1e78eb22ecf0a83a0eb4b53ff368a
#
_cell.length_a   1.000
_cell.length_b   1.000
_cell.length_c   1.000
_cell.angle_alpha   90.00
_cell.angle_beta   90.00
_cell.angle_gamma   90.00
#
_symmetry.space_group_name_H-M   'P 1'
#
loop_
_entity.id
_entity.type
_entity.pdbx_description
1 polymer ?
#
loop_
_entity_poly.entity_id
_entity_poly.type
_entity_poly.pdbx_seq_one_letter_code
_entity_poly.pdbx_strand_id
1 'polypeptide(L)'
;MKKTLGILLTAAFLAAGCRSLAPVYNIENKTVVLGSGVTMEQAILAGGAAKRWTMSAVRPGLIKGHLYTRGHEVTVNIPYTQNSYSIEYASSDNMRYNAKKHKIHPKYNQWVRNLDLAISREAARVH
;
A
#
# COMPACT_ATOMS: atom_id res chain seq x y z
N MET A 1 -21.02 -49.23 2.84
CA MET A 1 -20.71 -48.74 2.89
C MET A 1 -20.32 -47.75 2.69
N LYS A 2 -20.21 -47.27 2.68
CA LYS A 2 -19.77 -46.51 2.62
C LYS A 2 -19.73 -45.47 2.26
N LYS A 3 -19.67 -44.90 2.06
CA LYS A 3 -19.71 -44.06 1.64
C LYS A 3 -19.60 -42.89 1.93
N THR A 4 -19.60 -42.34 1.90
CA THR A 4 -19.55 -41.40 2.63
C THR A 4 -18.63 -40.41 2.20
N LEU A 5 -17.98 -40.48 1.75
CA LEU A 5 -17.08 -39.75 1.36
C LEU A 5 -17.28 -38.53 0.76
N GLY A 6 -17.50 -38.28 -0.14
CA GLY A 6 -17.60 -37.12 -0.89
C GLY A 6 -17.84 -35.86 -0.18
N ILE A 7 -18.42 -35.90 0.85
CA ILE A 7 -18.75 -34.81 1.58
C ILE A 7 -17.71 -33.86 1.88
N LEU A 8 -16.70 -34.30 2.31
CA LEU A 8 -15.70 -33.44 2.70
C LEU A 8 -15.28 -32.44 1.75
N LEU A 9 -15.23 -32.74 0.59
CA LEU A 9 -14.80 -31.84 -0.34
C LEU A 9 -15.47 -30.54 -0.28
N THR A 10 -16.65 -30.52 -0.11
CA THR A 10 -17.41 -29.33 -0.11
C THR A 10 -16.87 -28.34 0.85
N ALA A 11 -16.57 -28.77 1.94
CA ALA A 11 -16.12 -27.91 3.01
C ALA A 11 -14.88 -27.15 2.57
N ALA A 12 -14.01 -27.83 2.01
CA ALA A 12 -12.78 -27.22 1.61
C ALA A 12 -13.03 -26.11 0.63
N PHE A 13 -13.91 -26.30 -0.23
CA PHE A 13 -14.19 -25.34 -1.22
C PHE A 13 -14.72 -24.06 -0.64
N LEU A 14 -15.54 -24.12 0.32
CA LEU A 14 -16.12 -22.95 0.91
C LEU A 14 -15.05 -22.10 1.49
N ALA A 15 -14.12 -22.64 2.14
CA ALA A 15 -13.07 -21.91 2.77
C ALA A 15 -12.34 -21.10 1.72
N ALA A 16 -12.12 -21.66 0.59
CA ALA A 16 -11.39 -20.96 -0.45
C ALA A 16 -12.16 -19.75 -0.96
N GLY A 17 -13.44 -19.77 -0.90
CA GLY A 17 -14.23 -18.67 -1.40
C GLY A 17 -14.25 -17.44 -0.52
N CYS A 18 -13.84 -17.58 0.70
CA CYS A 18 -13.86 -16.45 1.60
C CYS A 18 -12.65 -15.57 1.48
N ARG A 19 -12.91 -14.31 1.19
CA ARG A 19 -11.83 -13.39 1.15
C ARG A 19 -11.79 -12.66 2.43
N SER A 20 -10.75 -12.84 3.20
CA SER A 20 -10.60 -12.18 4.49
C SER A 20 -10.00 -10.80 4.32
N LEU A 21 -10.39 -9.88 5.16
CA LEU A 21 -9.72 -8.59 5.23
C LEU A 21 -8.37 -8.81 5.89
N ALA A 22 -7.42 -7.97 5.57
CA ALA A 22 -6.07 -8.03 6.12
C ALA A 22 -5.83 -6.83 7.03
N PRO A 23 -4.95 -6.96 8.00
CA PRO A 23 -4.56 -5.81 8.81
C PRO A 23 -3.98 -4.74 7.90
N VAL A 24 -4.29 -3.48 8.18
CA VAL A 24 -3.79 -2.38 7.38
C VAL A 24 -2.27 -2.33 7.49
N TYR A 25 -1.61 -2.32 6.36
CA TYR A 25 -0.16 -2.30 6.30
C TYR A 25 0.33 -0.87 6.11
N ASN A 26 1.17 -0.42 7.02
CA ASN A 26 1.80 0.89 6.92
C ASN A 26 3.31 0.71 6.86
N ILE A 27 3.99 1.66 6.23
CA ILE A 27 5.44 1.76 6.28
C ILE A 27 5.72 2.85 7.31
N GLU A 28 6.56 2.55 8.30
CA GLU A 28 6.83 3.50 9.36
C GLU A 28 8.29 3.84 9.48
N ASN A 29 8.60 5.11 9.29
CA ASN A 29 9.94 5.65 9.46
C ASN A 29 11.03 4.82 8.78
N LYS A 30 10.80 4.48 7.54
CA LYS A 30 11.79 3.70 6.79
C LYS A 30 12.96 4.60 6.42
N THR A 31 14.14 4.21 6.86
CA THR A 31 15.36 4.95 6.57
C THR A 31 15.89 4.56 5.19
N VAL A 32 16.30 5.53 4.41
CA VAL A 32 16.89 5.27 3.10
C VAL A 32 18.14 6.11 2.90
N VAL A 33 19.07 5.57 2.14
CA VAL A 33 20.26 6.30 1.73
C VAL A 33 19.99 6.81 0.32
N LEU A 34 19.95 8.12 0.18
CA LEU A 34 19.64 8.73 -1.12
C LEU A 34 20.84 8.70 -2.04
N GLY A 35 20.59 8.45 -3.31
CA GLY A 35 21.61 8.54 -4.33
C GLY A 35 22.02 9.99 -4.53
N SER A 36 23.14 10.19 -5.21
CA SER A 36 23.68 11.50 -5.46
C SER A 36 22.69 12.33 -6.26
N GLY A 37 22.38 13.51 -5.77
CA GLY A 37 21.49 14.43 -6.47
C GLY A 37 20.00 14.15 -6.32
N VAL A 38 19.63 13.20 -5.46
CA VAL A 38 18.24 12.85 -5.23
C VAL A 38 17.77 13.42 -3.90
N THR A 39 16.59 14.04 -3.86
CA THR A 39 15.97 14.44 -2.61
C THR A 39 14.86 13.45 -2.27
N MET A 40 14.47 13.39 -1.01
CA MET A 40 13.39 12.49 -0.60
C MET A 40 12.07 12.87 -1.30
N GLU A 41 11.81 14.15 -1.42
CA GLU A 41 10.60 14.61 -2.10
C GLU A 41 10.57 14.10 -3.53
N GLN A 42 11.66 14.24 -4.26
CA GLN A 42 11.75 13.77 -5.63
C GLN A 42 11.51 12.26 -5.72
N ALA A 43 12.10 11.51 -4.81
CA ALA A 43 11.96 10.06 -4.80
C ALA A 43 10.51 9.65 -4.58
N ILE A 44 9.84 10.31 -3.65
CA ILE A 44 8.45 9.98 -3.34
C ILE A 44 7.55 10.33 -4.52
N LEU A 45 7.72 11.51 -5.09
CA LEU A 45 6.89 11.93 -6.22
C LEU A 45 7.11 11.01 -7.42
N ALA A 46 8.35 10.67 -7.72
CA ALA A 46 8.67 9.80 -8.84
C ALA A 46 8.20 8.36 -8.62
N GLY A 47 8.38 7.85 -7.41
CA GLY A 47 7.93 6.50 -7.08
C GLY A 47 6.42 6.37 -7.18
N GLY A 48 5.70 7.39 -6.71
CA GLY A 48 4.26 7.41 -6.82
C GLY A 48 3.81 7.41 -8.28
N ALA A 49 4.41 8.29 -9.08
CA ALA A 49 4.05 8.39 -10.49
C ALA A 49 4.30 7.06 -11.21
N ALA A 50 5.38 6.37 -10.88
CA ALA A 50 5.73 5.11 -11.50
C ALA A 50 4.67 4.03 -11.26
N LYS A 51 3.93 4.14 -10.16
CA LYS A 51 2.89 3.18 -9.81
C LYS A 51 1.49 3.76 -9.98
N ARG A 52 1.41 4.85 -10.72
CA ARG A 52 0.14 5.47 -11.09
C ARG A 52 -0.63 6.10 -9.93
N TRP A 53 0.08 6.44 -8.87
CA TRP A 53 -0.52 7.24 -7.82
C TRP A 53 -0.43 8.70 -8.24
N THR A 54 -1.42 9.48 -7.83
CA THR A 54 -1.37 10.93 -7.97
C THR A 54 -0.80 11.48 -6.67
N MET A 55 0.33 12.13 -6.77
CA MET A 55 1.05 12.61 -5.58
C MET A 55 0.94 14.13 -5.49
N SER A 56 0.66 14.63 -4.30
CA SER A 56 0.52 16.07 -4.05
C SER A 56 1.37 16.46 -2.86
N ALA A 57 2.24 17.44 -3.05
CA ALA A 57 3.03 17.98 -1.94
C ALA A 57 2.11 18.89 -1.14
N VAL A 58 1.79 18.50 0.07
CA VAL A 58 0.89 19.26 0.94
C VAL A 58 1.65 20.42 1.58
N ARG A 59 2.86 20.12 2.06
CA ARG A 59 3.76 21.11 2.64
C ARG A 59 5.13 20.41 2.75
N PRO A 60 6.19 21.15 3.05
CA PRO A 60 7.48 20.48 3.23
C PRO A 60 7.35 19.40 4.29
N GLY A 61 7.82 18.21 3.98
CA GLY A 61 7.74 17.08 4.90
C GLY A 61 6.49 16.23 4.81
N LEU A 62 5.53 16.59 3.94
CA LEU A 62 4.31 15.78 3.81
C LEU A 62 3.80 15.75 2.38
N ILE A 63 3.69 14.54 1.84
CA ILE A 63 3.09 14.31 0.53
C ILE A 63 1.85 13.45 0.73
N LYS A 64 0.80 13.72 -0.03
CA LYS A 64 -0.40 12.90 -0.02
C LYS A 64 -0.43 12.11 -1.32
N GLY A 65 -0.70 10.81 -1.23
CA GLY A 65 -0.80 9.97 -2.41
C GLY A 65 -2.24 9.49 -2.57
N HIS A 66 -2.70 9.46 -3.81
CA HIS A 66 -4.04 9.02 -4.12
C HIS A 66 -4.00 8.04 -5.28
N LEU A 67 -4.65 6.90 -5.14
CA LEU A 67 -4.72 5.89 -6.18
C LEU A 67 -6.18 5.55 -6.46
N TYR A 68 -6.57 5.62 -7.71
CA TYR A 68 -7.89 5.24 -8.12
C TYR A 68 -7.75 4.18 -9.20
N THR A 69 -8.30 3.01 -8.99
CA THR A 69 -8.19 1.94 -9.96
C THR A 69 -9.38 0.99 -9.84
N ARG A 70 -10.02 0.71 -10.96
CA ARG A 70 -11.11 -0.26 -11.05
C ARG A 70 -12.22 -0.06 -10.02
N GLY A 71 -12.57 1.19 -9.77
CA GLY A 71 -13.63 1.50 -8.80
C GLY A 71 -13.18 1.50 -7.36
N HIS A 72 -11.90 1.30 -7.09
CA HIS A 72 -11.33 1.36 -5.75
C HIS A 72 -10.55 2.66 -5.60
N GLU A 73 -10.63 3.25 -4.43
CA GLU A 73 -9.95 4.51 -4.19
C GLU A 73 -9.25 4.49 -2.85
N VAL A 74 -7.98 4.86 -2.80
CA VAL A 74 -7.24 4.90 -1.54
C VAL A 74 -6.39 6.15 -1.48
N THR A 75 -6.22 6.67 -0.28
CA THR A 75 -5.38 7.83 -0.03
C THR A 75 -4.44 7.50 1.11
N VAL A 76 -3.19 7.89 0.95
CA VAL A 76 -2.17 7.72 2.00
C VAL A 76 -1.52 9.05 2.29
N ASN A 77 -1.01 9.19 3.52
CA ASN A 77 -0.17 10.31 3.88
C ASN A 77 1.26 9.80 3.95
N ILE A 78 2.19 10.57 3.42
CA ILE A 78 3.59 10.19 3.39
C ILE A 78 4.42 11.30 4.04
N PRO A 79 4.52 11.26 5.36
CA PRO A 79 5.42 12.19 6.04
C PRO A 79 6.85 11.74 5.79
N TYR A 80 7.75 12.71 5.60
CA TYR A 80 9.13 12.35 5.27
C TYR A 80 10.12 13.37 5.83
N THR A 81 11.36 12.93 5.95
CA THR A 81 12.49 13.76 6.32
C THR A 81 13.51 13.63 5.20
N GLN A 82 14.72 14.11 5.41
CA GLN A 82 15.77 13.99 4.41
C GLN A 82 16.17 12.54 4.17
N ASN A 83 16.00 11.67 5.16
CA ASN A 83 16.47 10.30 5.04
C ASN A 83 15.47 9.23 5.48
N SER A 84 14.21 9.59 5.68
CA SER A 84 13.21 8.59 6.06
C SER A 84 11.84 8.99 5.56
N TYR A 85 10.93 8.01 5.46
CA TYR A 85 9.55 8.29 5.11
C TYR A 85 8.62 7.24 5.71
N SER A 86 7.35 7.60 5.81
CA SER A 86 6.29 6.68 6.22
C SER A 86 5.23 6.68 5.13
N ILE A 87 4.47 5.60 5.03
CA ILE A 87 3.30 5.55 4.17
C ILE A 87 2.18 5.10 5.09
N GLU A 88 1.23 6.00 5.35
CA GLU A 88 0.17 5.77 6.31
C GLU A 88 -1.20 5.83 5.66
N TYR A 89 -2.05 4.89 6.00
CA TYR A 89 -3.42 4.88 5.51
C TYR A 89 -4.12 6.17 5.95
N ALA A 90 -4.78 6.83 5.04
CA ALA A 90 -5.56 8.03 5.36
C ALA A 90 -7.05 7.79 5.15
N SER A 91 -7.44 7.28 3.99
CA SER A 91 -8.84 7.03 3.71
C SER A 91 -8.98 6.11 2.50
N SER A 92 -10.17 5.59 2.30
CA SER A 92 -10.43 4.75 1.12
C SER A 92 -11.92 4.68 0.83
N ASP A 93 -12.24 4.25 -0.38
CA ASP A 93 -13.60 4.00 -0.80
C ASP A 93 -13.61 2.66 -1.53
N ASN A 94 -14.62 1.85 -1.27
CA ASN A 94 -14.79 0.53 -1.88
C ASN A 94 -13.62 -0.40 -1.58
N MET A 95 -13.07 -0.33 -0.37
CA MET A 95 -11.97 -1.20 0.06
C MET A 95 -12.35 -2.01 1.30
N ARG A 96 -13.60 -1.99 1.68
CA ARG A 96 -14.10 -2.75 2.83
C ARG A 96 -13.33 -2.42 4.12
N TYR A 97 -12.90 -1.18 4.24
CA TYR A 97 -12.13 -0.76 5.41
C TYR A 97 -12.95 -0.87 6.69
N ASN A 98 -12.38 -1.48 7.69
CA ASN A 98 -12.99 -1.62 9.00
C ASN A 98 -12.13 -0.89 10.03
N ALA A 99 -12.61 0.27 10.44
CA ALA A 99 -11.85 1.12 11.36
C ALA A 99 -11.66 0.49 12.74
N LYS A 100 -12.66 -0.22 13.21
CA LYS A 100 -12.57 -0.84 14.52
C LYS A 100 -11.50 -1.91 14.59
N LYS A 101 -11.40 -2.73 13.56
CA LYS A 101 -10.44 -3.82 13.53
C LYS A 101 -9.17 -3.45 12.79
N HIS A 102 -9.09 -2.27 12.19
CA HIS A 102 -7.95 -1.81 11.41
C HIS A 102 -7.64 -2.84 10.32
N LYS A 103 -8.66 -3.20 9.59
CA LYS A 103 -8.53 -4.16 8.50
C LYS A 103 -9.07 -3.59 7.21
N ILE A 104 -8.55 -4.10 6.09
CA ILE A 104 -8.89 -3.58 4.78
C ILE A 104 -8.74 -4.69 3.74
N HIS A 105 -9.27 -4.48 2.55
CA HIS A 105 -9.09 -5.41 1.45
C HIS A 105 -7.58 -5.60 1.20
N PRO A 106 -7.10 -6.84 1.07
CA PRO A 106 -5.68 -7.12 0.94
C PRO A 106 -4.97 -6.41 -0.21
N LYS A 107 -5.70 -6.01 -1.23
CA LYS A 107 -5.11 -5.30 -2.36
C LYS A 107 -4.44 -4.00 -1.92
N TYR A 108 -4.99 -3.34 -0.92
CA TYR A 108 -4.41 -2.11 -0.42
C TYR A 108 -2.96 -2.36 0.02
N ASN A 109 -2.74 -3.43 0.77
CA ASN A 109 -1.42 -3.73 1.29
C ASN A 109 -0.44 -3.98 0.15
N GLN A 110 -0.90 -4.63 -0.91
CA GLN A 110 -0.05 -4.89 -2.06
C GLN A 110 0.32 -3.58 -2.76
N TRP A 111 -0.64 -2.68 -2.89
CA TRP A 111 -0.40 -1.39 -3.52
C TRP A 111 0.60 -0.55 -2.71
N VAL A 112 0.53 -0.61 -1.38
CA VAL A 112 1.47 0.10 -0.52
C VAL A 112 2.88 -0.51 -0.65
N ARG A 113 2.98 -1.83 -0.71
CA ARG A 113 4.29 -2.48 -0.89
C ARG A 113 4.90 -2.09 -2.22
N ASN A 114 4.08 -2.04 -3.27
CA ASN A 114 4.58 -1.67 -4.59
C ASN A 114 5.03 -0.20 -4.60
N LEU A 115 4.30 0.66 -3.92
CA LEU A 115 4.66 2.07 -3.80
C LEU A 115 5.98 2.20 -3.04
N ASP A 116 6.12 1.49 -1.94
CA ASP A 116 7.33 1.50 -1.14
C ASP A 116 8.55 1.07 -1.97
N LEU A 117 8.42 0.00 -2.73
CA LEU A 117 9.51 -0.47 -3.57
C LEU A 117 9.87 0.55 -4.64
N ALA A 118 8.87 1.20 -5.22
CA ALA A 118 9.11 2.21 -6.25
C ALA A 118 9.81 3.44 -5.68
N ILE A 119 9.39 3.88 -4.50
CA ILE A 119 10.04 5.02 -3.83
C ILE A 119 11.49 4.66 -3.49
N SER A 120 11.72 3.47 -2.96
CA SER A 120 13.06 3.03 -2.59
C SER A 120 13.97 2.97 -3.81
N ARG A 121 13.43 2.54 -4.94
CA ARG A 121 14.20 2.47 -6.18
C ARG A 121 14.57 3.86 -6.67
N GLU A 122 13.63 4.80 -6.61
CA GLU A 122 13.91 6.16 -7.03
C GLU A 122 14.90 6.84 -6.07
N ALA A 123 14.80 6.53 -4.79
CA ALA A 123 15.70 7.10 -3.79
C ALA A 123 17.16 6.70 -4.04
N ALA A 124 17.36 5.51 -4.57
CA ALA A 124 18.71 4.99 -4.80
C ALA A 124 19.34 5.43 -6.12
N ARG A 125 18.58 6.13 -6.96
CA ARG A 125 19.11 6.54 -8.27
C ARG A 125 20.25 7.52 -8.12
N VAL A 126 21.14 7.51 -9.10
CA VAL A 126 22.23 8.45 -9.15
C VAL A 126 21.98 9.37 -10.33
N HIS A 127 22.12 10.67 -10.11
CA HIS A 127 21.91 11.67 -11.14
C HIS A 127 23.18 12.44 -11.44
#